data_f221774b267ccd4a412f34f22a7775ff
#
_entry.id   f221774b267ccd4a412f34f22a7775ff
#
_cell.length_a   1.000
_cell.length_b   1.000
_cell.length_c   1.000
_cell.angle_alpha   90.00
_cell.angle_beta   90.00
_cell.angle_gamma   90.00
#
_symmetry.space_group_name_H-M   'P 1'
#
loop_
_entity.id
_entity.type
_entity.pdbx_description
1 polymer ?
#
loop_
_entity_poly.entity_id
_entity_poly.type
_entity_poly.pdbx_seq_one_letter_code
_entity_poly.pdbx_strand_id
1 'polypeptide(L)'
;SSVDGIHGSSVDGIHGSSVDGIHGSSAAGIHGSSAAGIHGSSAAGIHGSSAAGIHGSSAAGIHGSSAAGIHGSSATVLAGPVDSIDPINGVFMAVGQTVMASQTMLSSMSVGDFVSVNGSVVSSGWLYADSISVSNDMYVPGASQVFVTGIPSEIDPLLGQARLGELTIDYTAAMSGGAIPSGLSLSFSGIQPVSRGLLVSDAISAVQ
;
A
#
# COMPACT_ATOMS: atom_id res chain seq x y z
N SER A 1 4.06 -33.62 2.83
CA SER A 1 5.51 -33.42 2.58
C SER A 1 5.91 -32.04 3.09
N SER A 2 6.96 -31.98 3.90
CA SER A 2 7.55 -30.70 4.32
C SER A 2 8.73 -30.38 3.41
N VAL A 3 8.95 -29.10 3.20
CA VAL A 3 10.09 -28.55 2.46
C VAL A 3 10.72 -27.48 3.35
N ASP A 4 11.96 -27.70 3.77
CA ASP A 4 12.66 -26.86 4.74
C ASP A 4 14.07 -26.48 4.23
N GLY A 5 14.51 -25.27 4.57
CA GLY A 5 15.91 -24.85 4.43
C GLY A 5 16.39 -24.65 2.99
N ILE A 6 15.57 -24.07 2.12
CA ILE A 6 15.99 -23.78 0.74
C ILE A 6 16.71 -22.44 0.68
N HIS A 7 17.90 -22.45 0.07
CA HIS A 7 18.74 -21.27 -0.16
C HIS A 7 19.09 -21.14 -1.64
N GLY A 8 18.84 -19.98 -2.24
CA GLY A 8 19.14 -19.73 -3.64
C GLY A 8 18.87 -18.29 -4.07
N SER A 9 19.40 -17.87 -5.20
CA SER A 9 19.12 -16.55 -5.76
C SER A 9 17.67 -16.43 -6.26
N SER A 10 17.10 -17.55 -6.71
CA SER A 10 15.70 -17.63 -7.16
C SER A 10 15.12 -18.95 -6.68
N VAL A 11 13.94 -18.92 -6.10
CA VAL A 11 13.24 -20.10 -5.57
C VAL A 11 11.79 -20.02 -6.07
N ASP A 12 11.43 -20.92 -6.99
CA ASP A 12 10.14 -20.91 -7.67
C ASP A 12 9.47 -22.30 -7.65
N GLY A 13 8.14 -22.31 -7.65
CA GLY A 13 7.34 -23.52 -7.87
C GLY A 13 7.39 -24.56 -6.76
N ILE A 14 7.45 -24.14 -5.50
CA ILE A 14 7.48 -25.05 -4.35
C ILE A 14 6.06 -25.46 -3.96
N HIS A 15 5.86 -26.77 -3.84
CA HIS A 15 4.60 -27.38 -3.42
C HIS A 15 4.82 -28.33 -2.25
N GLY A 16 4.14 -28.09 -1.13
CA GLY A 16 4.23 -28.96 0.05
C GLY A 16 3.10 -28.69 1.05
N SER A 17 2.89 -29.60 2.00
CA SER A 17 1.94 -29.34 3.09
C SER A 17 2.50 -28.29 4.07
N SER A 18 3.83 -28.25 4.20
CA SER A 18 4.56 -27.26 5.02
C SER A 18 5.76 -26.78 4.24
N VAL A 19 5.97 -25.49 4.20
CA VAL A 19 7.12 -24.86 3.54
C VAL A 19 7.73 -23.85 4.49
N ASP A 20 8.97 -24.09 4.94
CA ASP A 20 9.66 -23.30 5.95
C ASP A 20 11.10 -22.98 5.54
N GLY A 21 11.63 -21.85 6.02
CA GLY A 21 13.05 -21.53 5.94
C GLY A 21 13.56 -21.25 4.52
N ILE A 22 12.81 -20.53 3.70
CA ILE A 22 13.25 -20.16 2.36
C ILE A 22 14.02 -18.84 2.40
N HIS A 23 15.24 -18.84 1.87
CA HIS A 23 16.11 -17.69 1.77
C HIS A 23 16.60 -17.49 0.33
N GLY A 24 16.31 -16.33 -0.26
CA GLY A 24 16.72 -16.02 -1.62
C GLY A 24 16.49 -14.57 -2.02
N SER A 25 17.02 -14.15 -3.15
CA SER A 25 16.70 -12.83 -3.69
C SER A 25 15.27 -12.77 -4.23
N SER A 26 14.74 -13.89 -4.73
CA SER A 26 13.36 -14.02 -5.18
C SER A 26 12.75 -15.31 -4.68
N ALA A 27 11.52 -15.26 -4.20
CA ALA A 27 10.71 -16.42 -3.86
C ALA A 27 9.32 -16.28 -4.51
N ALA A 28 8.93 -17.23 -5.36
CA ALA A 28 7.66 -17.16 -6.08
C ALA A 28 6.97 -18.52 -6.22
N GLY A 29 5.65 -18.52 -6.43
CA GLY A 29 4.91 -19.76 -6.71
C GLY A 29 4.91 -20.79 -5.57
N ILE A 30 4.86 -20.34 -4.31
CA ILE A 30 4.87 -21.24 -3.15
C ILE A 30 3.44 -21.62 -2.79
N HIS A 31 3.15 -22.91 -2.78
CA HIS A 31 1.85 -23.49 -2.48
C HIS A 31 1.93 -24.50 -1.35
N GLY A 32 1.18 -24.29 -0.28
CA GLY A 32 1.15 -25.21 0.86
C GLY A 32 0.02 -24.94 1.84
N SER A 33 -0.23 -25.83 2.78
CA SER A 33 -1.14 -25.56 3.88
C SER A 33 -0.53 -24.55 4.86
N SER A 34 0.80 -24.58 5.00
CA SER A 34 1.55 -23.61 5.82
C SER A 34 2.76 -23.12 5.07
N ALA A 35 3.03 -21.82 5.11
CA ALA A 35 4.24 -21.22 4.60
C ALA A 35 4.81 -20.28 5.68
N ALA A 36 6.07 -20.48 6.09
CA ALA A 36 6.68 -19.69 7.15
C ALA A 36 8.20 -19.44 6.91
N GLY A 37 8.72 -18.37 7.50
CA GLY A 37 10.14 -18.08 7.46
C GLY A 37 10.71 -17.80 6.07
N ILE A 38 9.96 -17.09 5.22
CA ILE A 38 10.41 -16.74 3.86
C ILE A 38 11.13 -15.40 3.91
N HIS A 39 12.39 -15.39 3.51
CA HIS A 39 13.25 -14.21 3.49
C HIS A 39 13.83 -13.96 2.10
N GLY A 40 13.61 -12.77 1.55
CA GLY A 40 14.13 -12.40 0.23
C GLY A 40 13.91 -10.95 -0.13
N SER A 41 14.50 -10.51 -1.24
CA SER A 41 14.22 -9.17 -1.76
C SER A 41 12.82 -9.08 -2.39
N SER A 42 12.31 -10.20 -2.92
CA SER A 42 10.96 -10.28 -3.48
C SER A 42 10.28 -11.58 -3.05
N ALA A 43 9.04 -11.49 -2.62
CA ALA A 43 8.19 -12.65 -2.34
C ALA A 43 6.86 -12.49 -3.08
N ALA A 44 6.47 -13.44 -3.93
CA ALA A 44 5.27 -13.34 -4.74
C ALA A 44 4.55 -14.69 -4.91
N GLY A 45 3.22 -14.65 -5.06
CA GLY A 45 2.43 -15.83 -5.37
C GLY A 45 2.45 -16.90 -4.27
N ILE A 46 2.39 -16.50 -3.01
CA ILE A 46 2.37 -17.45 -1.89
C ILE A 46 0.92 -17.79 -1.55
N HIS A 47 0.58 -19.06 -1.65
CA HIS A 47 -0.77 -19.57 -1.43
C HIS A 47 -0.78 -20.65 -0.33
N GLY A 48 -1.59 -20.44 0.71
CA GLY A 48 -1.70 -21.41 1.79
C GLY A 48 -2.84 -21.11 2.76
N SER A 49 -3.13 -22.04 3.66
CA SER A 49 -4.09 -21.76 4.75
C SER A 49 -3.49 -20.85 5.81
N SER A 50 -2.16 -20.88 5.98
CA SER A 50 -1.42 -20.00 6.89
C SER A 50 -0.16 -19.50 6.23
N ALA A 51 0.11 -18.22 6.34
CA ALA A 51 1.36 -17.60 5.93
C ALA A 51 1.93 -16.76 7.08
N ALA A 52 3.18 -16.99 7.47
CA ALA A 52 3.78 -16.30 8.60
C ALA A 52 5.27 -16.01 8.39
N GLY A 53 5.77 -14.91 8.95
CA GLY A 53 7.19 -14.58 8.94
C GLY A 53 7.76 -14.36 7.53
N ILE A 54 7.04 -13.68 6.66
CA ILE A 54 7.52 -13.36 5.31
C ILE A 54 8.22 -12.01 5.35
N HIS A 55 9.51 -11.99 5.02
CA HIS A 55 10.35 -10.80 5.04
C HIS A 55 10.96 -10.53 3.67
N GLY A 56 10.72 -9.34 3.11
CA GLY A 56 11.27 -8.96 1.82
C GLY A 56 11.15 -7.47 1.53
N SER A 57 11.83 -6.99 0.51
CA SER A 57 11.66 -5.62 0.02
C SER A 57 10.36 -5.43 -0.76
N SER A 58 9.81 -6.53 -1.29
CA SER A 58 8.51 -6.54 -1.96
C SER A 58 7.77 -7.83 -1.60
N ALA A 59 6.52 -7.74 -1.24
CA ALA A 59 5.65 -8.88 -1.01
C ALA A 59 4.33 -8.68 -1.77
N ALA A 60 3.98 -9.59 -2.68
CA ALA A 60 2.80 -9.48 -3.51
C ALA A 60 2.08 -10.83 -3.68
N GLY A 61 0.75 -10.80 -3.82
CA GLY A 61 -0.03 -12.00 -4.11
C GLY A 61 0.03 -13.07 -3.01
N ILE A 62 0.05 -12.66 -1.75
CA ILE A 62 0.02 -13.60 -0.62
C ILE A 62 -1.43 -13.86 -0.27
N HIS A 63 -1.86 -15.12 -0.45
CA HIS A 63 -3.22 -15.55 -0.21
C HIS A 63 -3.27 -16.64 0.86
N GLY A 64 -3.99 -16.40 1.94
CA GLY A 64 -4.18 -17.35 3.02
C GLY A 64 -5.36 -17.00 3.92
N SER A 65 -5.89 -17.98 4.64
CA SER A 65 -6.92 -17.75 5.65
C SER A 65 -6.39 -17.01 6.88
N SER A 66 -5.08 -17.12 7.11
CA SER A 66 -4.38 -16.40 8.17
C SER A 66 -3.03 -15.93 7.66
N ALA A 67 -2.75 -14.64 7.77
CA ALA A 67 -1.46 -14.07 7.42
C ALA A 67 -0.93 -13.25 8.61
N ALA A 68 0.28 -13.54 9.06
CA ALA A 68 0.90 -12.87 10.20
C ALA A 68 2.40 -12.61 9.96
N GLY A 69 2.90 -11.48 10.44
CA GLY A 69 4.32 -11.15 10.38
C GLY A 69 4.86 -11.01 8.96
N ILE A 70 4.07 -10.46 8.04
CA ILE A 70 4.55 -10.12 6.70
C ILE A 70 5.26 -8.77 6.80
N HIS A 71 6.58 -8.79 6.64
CA HIS A 71 7.40 -7.59 6.66
C HIS A 71 8.06 -7.39 5.30
N GLY A 72 7.58 -6.40 4.58
CA GLY A 72 8.25 -5.85 3.40
C GLY A 72 8.79 -4.47 3.72
N SER A 73 9.80 -3.97 3.04
CA SER A 73 10.01 -2.55 2.99
C SER A 73 8.92 -1.98 2.07
N SER A 74 7.76 -1.74 2.66
CA SER A 74 6.65 -1.16 1.95
C SER A 74 6.99 0.28 1.58
N ALA A 75 6.76 0.63 0.32
CA ALA A 75 6.87 2.00 -0.13
C ALA A 75 5.83 2.87 0.60
N THR A 76 6.10 4.16 0.72
CA THR A 76 5.10 5.12 1.18
C THR A 76 3.94 5.10 0.18
N VAL A 77 2.74 4.83 0.68
CA VAL A 77 1.52 4.80 -0.14
C VAL A 77 0.62 6.01 0.11
N LEU A 78 0.82 6.69 1.24
CA LEU A 78 0.07 7.88 1.61
C LEU A 78 0.91 8.77 2.52
N ALA A 79 0.86 10.08 2.30
CA ALA A 79 1.31 11.09 3.25
C ALA A 79 0.31 12.25 3.25
N GLY A 80 -0.28 12.53 4.41
CA GLY A 80 -1.29 13.57 4.53
C GLY A 80 -2.00 13.58 5.88
N PRO A 81 -2.98 14.49 6.03
CA PRO A 81 -3.71 14.64 7.29
C PRO A 81 -4.71 13.52 7.50
N VAL A 82 -4.84 13.09 8.76
CA VAL A 82 -5.87 12.15 9.21
C VAL A 82 -7.21 12.87 9.31
N ASP A 83 -8.22 12.39 8.58
CA ASP A 83 -9.56 12.96 8.55
C ASP A 83 -10.49 12.36 9.59
N SER A 84 -10.41 11.05 9.80
CA SER A 84 -11.18 10.32 10.82
C SER A 84 -10.49 9.02 11.21
N ILE A 85 -10.81 8.52 12.41
CA ILE A 85 -10.29 7.25 12.93
C ILE A 85 -11.48 6.42 13.41
N ASP A 86 -11.56 5.18 12.96
CA ASP A 86 -12.55 4.19 13.41
C ASP A 86 -11.83 2.97 13.99
N PRO A 87 -11.58 2.96 15.31
CA PRO A 87 -10.90 1.87 15.98
C PRO A 87 -11.71 0.57 15.99
N ILE A 88 -13.05 0.65 15.89
CA ILE A 88 -13.92 -0.54 15.92
C ILE A 88 -13.72 -1.36 14.65
N ASN A 89 -13.65 -0.69 13.51
CA ASN A 89 -13.46 -1.33 12.21
C ASN A 89 -11.98 -1.48 11.83
N GLY A 90 -11.03 -0.98 12.64
CA GLY A 90 -9.61 -1.08 12.37
C GLY A 90 -9.15 -0.24 11.17
N VAL A 91 -9.77 0.92 10.95
CA VAL A 91 -9.48 1.79 9.82
C VAL A 91 -9.36 3.26 10.22
N PHE A 92 -8.70 4.04 9.39
CA PHE A 92 -8.77 5.50 9.42
C PHE A 92 -8.89 6.06 8.01
N MET A 93 -9.33 7.29 7.90
CA MET A 93 -9.38 8.00 6.62
C MET A 93 -8.33 9.10 6.58
N ALA A 94 -7.62 9.17 5.46
CA ALA A 94 -6.68 10.23 5.16
C ALA A 94 -6.61 10.43 3.64
N VAL A 95 -6.59 11.68 3.20
CA VAL A 95 -6.48 12.04 1.77
C VAL A 95 -7.51 11.29 0.90
N GLY A 96 -8.75 11.17 1.39
CA GLY A 96 -9.85 10.49 0.71
C GLY A 96 -9.68 8.97 0.54
N GLN A 97 -8.74 8.35 1.25
CA GLN A 97 -8.50 6.91 1.25
C GLN A 97 -8.91 6.29 2.58
N THR A 98 -9.41 5.07 2.53
CA THR A 98 -9.61 4.23 3.70
C THR A 98 -8.36 3.38 3.92
N VAL A 99 -7.74 3.50 5.07
CA VAL A 99 -6.51 2.81 5.42
C VAL A 99 -6.77 1.81 6.54
N MET A 100 -6.55 0.53 6.27
CA MET A 100 -6.59 -0.52 7.28
C MET A 100 -5.32 -0.48 8.10
N ALA A 101 -5.44 -0.46 9.43
CA ALA A 101 -4.32 -0.36 10.36
C ALA A 101 -4.58 -1.15 11.64
N SER A 102 -3.51 -1.56 12.31
CA SER A 102 -3.62 -2.22 13.62
C SER A 102 -4.12 -1.26 14.71
N GLN A 103 -4.70 -1.80 15.77
CA GLN A 103 -5.16 -1.02 16.92
C GLN A 103 -4.02 -0.19 17.55
N THR A 104 -2.81 -0.73 17.57
CA THR A 104 -1.62 -0.03 18.06
C THR A 104 -1.32 1.20 17.22
N MET A 105 -1.38 1.08 15.88
CA MET A 105 -1.19 2.21 14.97
C MET A 105 -2.28 3.26 15.16
N LEU A 106 -3.55 2.84 15.22
CA LEU A 106 -4.69 3.75 15.39
C LEU A 106 -4.62 4.54 16.71
N SER A 107 -4.12 3.91 17.79
CA SER A 107 -3.98 4.56 19.09
C SER A 107 -2.80 5.55 19.17
N SER A 108 -1.88 5.50 18.21
CA SER A 108 -0.70 6.37 18.16
C SER A 108 -0.92 7.70 17.43
N MET A 109 -2.09 7.91 16.84
CA MET A 109 -2.40 9.11 16.07
C MET A 109 -3.74 9.72 16.45
N SER A 110 -3.94 10.96 16.05
CA SER A 110 -5.14 11.74 16.27
C SER A 110 -5.66 12.35 14.97
N VAL A 111 -6.95 12.68 14.94
CA VAL A 111 -7.53 13.41 13.80
C VAL A 111 -6.82 14.77 13.67
N GLY A 112 -6.40 15.08 12.46
CA GLY A 112 -5.63 16.27 12.12
C GLY A 112 -4.12 16.08 12.09
N ASP A 113 -3.58 14.98 12.63
CA ASP A 113 -2.16 14.67 12.53
C ASP A 113 -1.76 14.45 11.06
N PHE A 114 -0.57 14.88 10.70
CA PHE A 114 0.03 14.57 9.41
C PHE A 114 0.78 13.24 9.53
N VAL A 115 0.36 12.25 8.77
CA VAL A 115 0.93 10.90 8.82
C VAL A 115 1.58 10.51 7.50
N SER A 116 2.60 9.69 7.58
CA SER A 116 3.18 8.97 6.45
C SER A 116 2.93 7.48 6.65
N VAL A 117 2.28 6.85 5.69
CA VAL A 117 1.89 5.45 5.70
C VAL A 117 2.74 4.67 4.73
N ASN A 118 3.45 3.68 5.21
CA ASN A 118 4.07 2.67 4.38
C ASN A 118 3.18 1.44 4.34
N GLY A 119 2.97 0.88 3.17
CA GLY A 119 2.03 -0.21 3.00
C GLY A 119 1.79 -0.60 1.56
N SER A 120 0.59 -1.05 1.28
CA SER A 120 0.19 -1.53 -0.04
C SER A 120 -1.20 -1.04 -0.44
N VAL A 121 -1.42 -0.97 -1.75
CA VAL A 121 -2.74 -0.70 -2.34
C VAL A 121 -3.53 -2.01 -2.37
N VAL A 122 -4.69 -2.04 -1.73
CA VAL A 122 -5.59 -3.19 -1.71
C VAL A 122 -6.55 -3.14 -2.88
N SER A 123 -7.17 -1.99 -3.07
CA SER A 123 -8.10 -1.69 -4.18
C SER A 123 -8.23 -0.18 -4.34
N SER A 124 -9.03 0.26 -5.29
CA SER A 124 -9.29 1.71 -5.44
C SER A 124 -9.88 2.28 -4.15
N GLY A 125 -9.21 3.26 -3.57
CA GLY A 125 -9.62 3.91 -2.33
C GLY A 125 -9.30 3.15 -1.04
N TRP A 126 -8.68 1.97 -1.12
CA TRP A 126 -8.34 1.14 0.04
C TRP A 126 -6.85 0.82 0.10
N LEU A 127 -6.24 1.13 1.24
CA LEU A 127 -4.84 0.88 1.54
C LEU A 127 -4.70 -0.01 2.77
N TYR A 128 -3.59 -0.71 2.86
CA TYR A 128 -3.18 -1.44 4.05
C TYR A 128 -1.89 -0.83 4.59
N ALA A 129 -1.87 -0.49 5.88
CA ALA A 129 -0.71 0.06 6.55
C ALA A 129 0.15 -1.03 7.19
N ASP A 130 1.41 -1.10 6.79
CA ASP A 130 2.43 -1.90 7.47
C ASP A 130 3.08 -1.09 8.61
N SER A 131 3.28 0.21 8.38
CA SER A 131 3.77 1.13 9.39
C SER A 131 3.23 2.55 9.16
N ILE A 132 3.12 3.30 10.24
CA ILE A 132 2.67 4.70 10.23
C ILE A 132 3.67 5.53 11.02
N SER A 133 4.09 6.65 10.44
CA SER A 133 4.88 7.68 11.12
C SER A 133 4.05 8.94 11.24
N VAL A 134 3.92 9.47 12.45
CA VAL A 134 3.25 10.75 12.70
C VAL A 134 4.29 11.85 12.64
N SER A 135 4.06 12.85 11.77
CA SER A 135 4.92 14.04 11.70
C SER A 135 4.58 15.03 12.80
N ASN A 136 5.61 15.71 13.29
CA ASN A 136 5.41 16.86 14.17
C ASN A 136 5.09 18.16 13.40
N ASP A 137 5.12 18.11 12.07
CA ASP A 137 4.82 19.27 11.25
C ASP A 137 3.30 19.49 11.18
N MET A 138 2.91 20.75 11.31
CA MET A 138 1.51 21.13 11.20
C MET A 138 1.08 21.08 9.73
N TYR A 139 0.00 20.36 9.45
CA TYR A 139 -0.62 20.39 8.14
C TYR A 139 -1.28 21.75 7.87
N VAL A 140 -0.93 22.37 6.75
CA VAL A 140 -1.50 23.64 6.29
C VAL A 140 -2.21 23.40 4.96
N PRO A 141 -3.56 23.46 4.92
CA PRO A 141 -4.32 23.31 3.67
C PRO A 141 -3.86 24.31 2.61
N GLY A 142 -3.67 23.82 1.38
CA GLY A 142 -3.20 24.65 0.26
C GLY A 142 -1.70 24.96 0.25
N ALA A 143 -0.93 24.48 1.24
CA ALA A 143 0.51 24.70 1.33
C ALA A 143 1.30 23.43 1.58
N SER A 144 0.80 22.54 2.45
CA SER A 144 1.47 21.25 2.71
C SER A 144 1.28 20.30 1.54
N GLN A 145 2.39 19.72 1.08
CA GLN A 145 2.38 18.64 0.09
C GLN A 145 1.75 17.39 0.70
N VAL A 146 0.89 16.75 -0.06
CA VAL A 146 0.33 15.44 0.24
C VAL A 146 0.69 14.44 -0.86
N PHE A 147 0.70 13.18 -0.50
CA PHE A 147 1.04 12.08 -1.39
C PHE A 147 0.02 10.96 -1.24
N VAL A 148 -0.39 10.36 -2.34
CA VAL A 148 -1.29 9.21 -2.33
C VAL A 148 -1.02 8.29 -3.51
N THR A 149 -1.07 6.99 -3.24
CA THR A 149 -0.93 5.93 -4.24
C THR A 149 -2.23 5.14 -4.33
N GLY A 150 -2.61 4.77 -5.54
CA GLY A 150 -3.77 3.92 -5.75
C GLY A 150 -4.11 3.70 -7.22
N ILE A 151 -5.20 2.98 -7.45
CA ILE A 151 -5.71 2.69 -8.78
C ILE A 151 -6.81 3.69 -9.09
N PRO A 152 -6.59 4.67 -9.97
CA PRO A 152 -7.59 5.67 -10.29
C PRO A 152 -8.78 5.06 -11.03
N SER A 153 -9.95 5.58 -10.74
CA SER A 153 -11.22 5.29 -11.42
C SER A 153 -11.82 6.57 -12.01
N GLU A 154 -12.86 6.44 -12.80
CA GLU A 154 -13.60 7.57 -13.37
C GLU A 154 -12.66 8.63 -13.99
N ILE A 155 -11.75 8.17 -14.84
CA ILE A 155 -10.76 9.05 -15.50
C ILE A 155 -11.48 9.87 -16.57
N ASP A 156 -11.45 11.20 -16.42
CA ASP A 156 -11.95 12.16 -17.42
C ASP A 156 -10.76 12.94 -18.01
N PRO A 157 -10.25 12.51 -19.17
CA PRO A 157 -9.12 13.19 -19.81
C PRO A 157 -9.47 14.58 -20.38
N LEU A 158 -10.75 14.90 -20.57
CA LEU A 158 -11.16 16.23 -21.05
C LEU A 158 -11.10 17.28 -19.94
N LEU A 159 -11.41 16.86 -18.71
CA LEU A 159 -11.31 17.73 -17.53
C LEU A 159 -9.93 17.60 -16.84
N GLY A 160 -9.12 16.62 -17.22
CA GLY A 160 -7.87 16.32 -16.53
C GLY A 160 -8.09 15.84 -15.09
N GLN A 161 -9.15 15.09 -14.86
CA GLN A 161 -9.55 14.62 -13.54
C GLN A 161 -9.70 13.11 -13.45
N ALA A 162 -9.48 12.58 -12.27
CA ALA A 162 -9.73 11.17 -11.93
C ALA A 162 -10.20 11.05 -10.48
N ARG A 163 -10.85 9.94 -10.15
CA ARG A 163 -11.19 9.61 -8.77
C ARG A 163 -10.24 8.57 -8.21
N LEU A 164 -9.88 8.77 -6.95
CA LEU A 164 -9.12 7.80 -6.16
C LEU A 164 -9.80 7.67 -4.78
N GLY A 165 -10.62 6.64 -4.61
CA GLY A 165 -11.50 6.53 -3.47
C GLY A 165 -12.51 7.69 -3.40
N GLU A 166 -12.50 8.44 -2.31
CA GLU A 166 -13.33 9.65 -2.16
C GLU A 166 -12.64 10.93 -2.66
N LEU A 167 -11.39 10.83 -3.10
CA LEU A 167 -10.59 11.95 -3.56
C LEU A 167 -10.81 12.19 -5.06
N THR A 168 -11.08 13.42 -5.45
CA THR A 168 -10.96 13.88 -6.82
C THR A 168 -9.53 14.40 -7.04
N ILE A 169 -8.86 13.90 -8.06
CA ILE A 169 -7.51 14.33 -8.43
C ILE A 169 -7.62 15.18 -9.69
N ASP A 170 -7.24 16.44 -9.59
CA ASP A 170 -7.00 17.30 -10.74
C ASP A 170 -5.53 17.18 -11.11
N TYR A 171 -5.25 16.54 -12.24
CA TYR A 171 -3.91 16.27 -12.71
C TYR A 171 -3.50 17.14 -13.90
N THR A 172 -4.24 18.20 -14.19
CA THR A 172 -3.95 19.08 -15.33
C THR A 172 -2.57 19.71 -15.27
N ALA A 173 -2.10 20.05 -14.08
CA ALA A 173 -0.77 20.63 -13.87
C ALA A 173 0.37 19.62 -14.02
N ALA A 174 0.11 18.34 -13.75
CA ALA A 174 1.11 17.28 -13.81
C ALA A 174 1.29 16.69 -15.21
N MET A 175 0.36 16.95 -16.11
CA MET A 175 0.37 16.35 -17.44
C MET A 175 0.67 17.36 -18.55
N SER A 176 1.79 17.15 -19.21
CA SER A 176 2.08 17.82 -20.48
C SER A 176 1.38 17.12 -21.67
N GLY A 177 0.06 16.85 -21.56
CA GLY A 177 -0.78 16.47 -22.67
C GLY A 177 -0.97 14.98 -22.94
N GLY A 178 -0.99 14.12 -21.92
CA GLY A 178 -1.28 12.69 -22.07
C GLY A 178 -2.42 12.20 -21.18
N ALA A 179 -3.04 11.07 -21.50
CA ALA A 179 -4.01 10.40 -20.64
C ALA A 179 -3.28 9.54 -19.60
N ILE A 180 -3.76 9.54 -18.36
CA ILE A 180 -3.25 8.60 -17.35
C ILE A 180 -3.72 7.17 -17.69
N PRO A 181 -2.87 6.15 -17.47
CA PRO A 181 -3.26 4.77 -17.73
C PRO A 181 -4.34 4.30 -16.74
N SER A 182 -5.32 3.56 -17.24
CA SER A 182 -6.34 2.91 -16.41
C SER A 182 -5.84 1.56 -15.87
N GLY A 183 -6.30 1.19 -14.67
CA GLY A 183 -6.04 -0.12 -14.08
C GLY A 183 -4.64 -0.33 -13.51
N LEU A 184 -3.79 0.68 -13.57
CA LEU A 184 -2.45 0.66 -12.95
C LEU A 184 -2.46 1.45 -11.64
N SER A 185 -1.60 1.03 -10.71
CA SER A 185 -1.34 1.80 -9.50
C SER A 185 -0.46 2.99 -9.83
N LEU A 186 -0.93 4.18 -9.49
CA LEU A 186 -0.26 5.46 -9.71
C LEU A 186 -0.07 6.18 -8.39
N SER A 187 1.02 6.92 -8.29
CA SER A 187 1.27 7.84 -7.18
C SER A 187 1.06 9.28 -7.63
N PHE A 188 0.36 10.03 -6.82
CA PHE A 188 0.06 11.43 -7.02
C PHE A 188 0.62 12.25 -5.87
N SER A 189 1.31 13.33 -6.17
CA SER A 189 1.69 14.33 -5.19
C SER A 189 1.14 15.69 -5.57
N GLY A 190 0.89 16.53 -4.59
CA GLY A 190 0.34 17.86 -4.80
C GLY A 190 -0.20 18.48 -3.51
N ILE A 191 -1.04 19.45 -3.65
CA ILE A 191 -1.66 20.17 -2.53
C ILE A 191 -3.16 19.92 -2.49
N GLN A 192 -3.71 19.81 -1.27
CA GLN A 192 -5.16 19.84 -1.06
C GLN A 192 -5.58 21.28 -0.75
N PRO A 193 -6.51 21.86 -1.53
CA PRO A 193 -7.19 23.09 -1.14
C PRO A 193 -7.99 22.89 0.15
N VAL A 194 -8.62 23.95 0.65
CA VAL A 194 -9.44 23.91 1.88
C VAL A 194 -10.55 22.85 1.82
N SER A 195 -11.06 22.54 0.63
CA SER A 195 -11.95 21.40 0.41
C SER A 195 -11.12 20.11 0.29
N ARG A 196 -11.15 19.29 1.33
CA ARG A 196 -10.32 18.05 1.43
C ARG A 196 -10.63 16.98 0.37
N GLY A 197 -11.71 17.09 -0.37
CA GLY A 197 -12.09 16.14 -1.42
C GLY A 197 -11.37 16.33 -2.76
N LEU A 198 -10.46 17.29 -2.87
CA LEU A 198 -9.72 17.61 -4.09
C LEU A 198 -8.21 17.59 -3.82
N LEU A 199 -7.45 16.97 -4.70
CA LEU A 199 -6.00 17.06 -4.80
C LEU A 199 -5.63 17.72 -6.13
N VAL A 200 -4.95 18.85 -6.07
CA VAL A 200 -4.31 19.46 -7.25
C VAL A 200 -2.91 18.84 -7.36
N SER A 201 -2.78 17.90 -8.29
CA SER A 201 -1.56 17.13 -8.45
C SER A 201 -0.56 17.86 -9.32
N ASP A 202 0.66 17.98 -8.84
CA ASP A 202 1.82 18.54 -9.54
C ASP A 202 2.77 17.48 -10.10
N ALA A 203 2.67 16.25 -9.65
CA ALA A 203 3.45 15.12 -10.15
C ALA A 203 2.68 13.79 -10.10
N ILE A 204 2.91 12.96 -11.13
CA ILE A 204 2.36 11.61 -11.25
C ILE A 204 3.51 10.66 -11.57
N SER A 205 3.52 9.49 -10.93
CA SER A 205 4.46 8.41 -11.25
C SER A 205 3.77 7.05 -11.22
N ALA A 206 4.20 6.14 -12.10
CA ALA A 206 3.76 4.75 -12.02
C ALA A 206 4.47 4.05 -10.87
N VAL A 207 3.73 3.24 -10.14
CA VAL A 207 4.30 2.36 -9.11
C VAL A 207 4.79 1.09 -9.80
N GLN A 208 6.09 0.81 -9.71
CA GLN A 208 6.73 -0.39 -10.24
C GLN A 208 6.62 -1.55 -9.27
#